data_6185cffb197fae2db546d363d5bea970
#
_entry.id   6185cffb197fae2db546d363d5bea970
#
_cell.length_a   1.000
_cell.length_b   1.000
_cell.length_c   1.000
_cell.angle_alpha   90.00
_cell.angle_beta   90.00
_cell.angle_gamma   90.00
#
_symmetry.space_group_name_H-M   'P 1'
#
loop_
_entity.id
_entity.type
_entity.pdbx_description
1 polymer ?
#
loop_
_entity_poly.entity_id
_entity_poly.type
_entity_poly.pdbx_seq_one_letter_code
_entity_poly.pdbx_strand_id
1 'polypeptide(L)'
;MNEVTPLFKSHYSIGKSILTLNSLGSSDESGPDSIIDICSQAKLDSFYLVDDSMTGFMEAYHNAKEAKMQLRFGLRLSICEDINFKDKSSDYLESKCILFCKNKAGYERLLDISSTASTEGFYYVPRIDYKSLHKFWDDKDLLYAVPFYDSFIHKNKFRMSNIIPDFSRLNPVFLLESNDLPFDDCLREHVLSYCK
;
A
#
# COMPACT_ATOMS: atom_id res chain seq x y z
N MET A 1 -18.73 -6.63 17.66
CA MET A 1 -18.71 -6.75 16.18
C MET A 1 -17.32 -6.37 15.74
N ASN A 2 -16.65 -7.20 14.96
CA ASN A 2 -15.39 -6.79 14.36
C ASN A 2 -15.73 -5.70 13.35
N GLU A 3 -15.22 -4.50 13.59
CA GLU A 3 -15.41 -3.36 12.69
C GLU A 3 -14.66 -3.64 11.40
N VAL A 4 -15.39 -3.79 10.30
CA VAL A 4 -14.80 -4.02 8.99
C VAL A 4 -14.53 -2.67 8.36
N THR A 5 -13.26 -2.33 8.18
CA THR A 5 -12.86 -1.12 7.47
C THR A 5 -12.39 -1.50 6.07
N PRO A 6 -13.05 -1.01 5.01
CA PRO A 6 -12.70 -1.39 3.65
C PRO A 6 -11.37 -0.81 3.21
N LEU A 7 -10.68 -1.53 2.32
CA LEU A 7 -9.45 -1.08 1.67
C LEU A 7 -9.70 -0.93 0.18
N PHE A 8 -9.48 0.27 -0.32
CA PHE A 8 -9.68 0.63 -1.72
C PHE A 8 -8.37 0.99 -2.42
N LYS A 9 -8.42 0.96 -3.73
CA LYS A 9 -7.43 1.49 -4.65
C LYS A 9 -8.15 2.44 -5.61
N SER A 10 -7.60 3.63 -5.84
CA SER A 10 -8.20 4.61 -6.74
C SER A 10 -7.69 4.50 -8.18
N HIS A 11 -8.33 5.23 -9.08
CA HIS A 11 -7.93 5.36 -10.49
C HIS A 11 -6.52 5.95 -10.68
N TYR A 12 -5.94 6.60 -9.67
CA TYR A 12 -4.55 7.04 -9.69
C TYR A 12 -3.55 5.88 -9.70
N SER A 13 -3.99 4.67 -9.35
CA SER A 13 -3.24 3.43 -9.57
C SER A 13 -3.55 2.89 -10.97
N ILE A 14 -2.95 3.48 -11.98
CA ILE A 14 -3.24 3.27 -13.41
C ILE A 14 -3.29 1.78 -13.75
N GLY A 15 -4.39 1.37 -14.42
CA GLY A 15 -4.63 -0.01 -14.85
C GLY A 15 -5.00 -0.99 -13.74
N LYS A 16 -5.24 -0.51 -12.49
CA LYS A 16 -5.57 -1.38 -11.35
C LYS A 16 -6.91 -1.07 -10.69
N SER A 17 -7.45 0.11 -10.90
CA SER A 17 -8.77 0.51 -10.41
C SER A 17 -9.38 1.56 -11.33
N ILE A 18 -10.70 1.59 -11.38
CA ILE A 18 -11.50 2.63 -12.06
C ILE A 18 -12.20 3.53 -11.04
N LEU A 19 -12.17 3.19 -9.74
CA LEU A 19 -12.85 3.94 -8.70
C LEU A 19 -12.26 5.34 -8.58
N THR A 20 -13.14 6.33 -8.56
CA THR A 20 -12.76 7.74 -8.43
C THR A 20 -12.68 8.18 -6.97
N LEU A 21 -12.15 9.38 -6.75
CA LEU A 21 -12.10 10.03 -5.44
C LEU A 21 -13.03 11.25 -5.37
N ASN A 22 -13.97 11.36 -6.31
CA ASN A 22 -14.90 12.47 -6.42
C ASN A 22 -15.61 12.75 -5.08
N SER A 23 -15.96 14.03 -4.85
CA SER A 23 -16.71 14.44 -3.67
C SER A 23 -18.10 13.80 -3.62
N LEU A 24 -18.66 13.73 -2.41
CA LEU A 24 -19.96 13.09 -2.17
C LEU A 24 -21.06 13.65 -3.08
N GLY A 25 -21.74 12.77 -3.79
CA GLY A 25 -22.85 13.10 -4.69
C GLY A 25 -22.44 13.80 -5.99
N SER A 26 -21.16 13.83 -6.34
CA SER A 26 -20.67 14.43 -7.59
C SER A 26 -20.40 13.40 -8.71
N SER A 27 -20.62 12.11 -8.43
CA SER A 27 -20.47 11.06 -9.43
C SER A 27 -21.60 11.10 -10.47
N ASP A 28 -21.25 11.01 -11.76
CA ASP A 28 -22.23 10.88 -12.82
C ASP A 28 -22.88 9.50 -12.81
N GLU A 29 -24.18 9.39 -13.08
CA GLU A 29 -24.92 8.10 -13.10
C GLU A 29 -24.32 7.09 -14.10
N SER A 30 -23.62 7.56 -15.12
CA SER A 30 -22.99 6.73 -16.17
C SER A 30 -21.48 6.57 -16.00
N GLY A 31 -20.88 7.20 -15.00
CA GLY A 31 -19.45 7.21 -14.74
C GLY A 31 -18.99 6.13 -13.75
N PRO A 32 -17.68 6.02 -13.51
CA PRO A 32 -17.14 5.14 -12.47
C PRO A 32 -17.56 5.61 -11.08
N ASP A 33 -17.82 4.65 -10.18
CA ASP A 33 -18.19 4.93 -8.80
C ASP A 33 -17.10 5.70 -8.04
N SER A 34 -17.53 6.60 -7.14
CA SER A 34 -16.65 7.25 -6.19
C SER A 34 -16.52 6.39 -4.92
N ILE A 35 -15.28 6.26 -4.43
CA ILE A 35 -15.01 5.60 -3.13
C ILE A 35 -15.78 6.30 -2.01
N ILE A 36 -15.91 7.62 -2.06
CA ILE A 36 -16.65 8.41 -1.06
C ILE A 36 -18.14 8.06 -1.09
N ASP A 37 -18.74 7.94 -2.28
CA ASP A 37 -20.14 7.55 -2.44
C ASP A 37 -20.39 6.12 -1.98
N ILE A 38 -19.50 5.17 -2.33
CA ILE A 38 -19.58 3.78 -1.87
C ILE A 38 -19.56 3.72 -0.35
N CYS A 39 -18.62 4.42 0.30
CA CYS A 39 -18.53 4.46 1.77
C CYS A 39 -19.76 5.08 2.40
N SER A 40 -20.28 6.16 1.82
CA SER A 40 -21.50 6.83 2.30
C SER A 40 -22.74 5.93 2.23
N GLN A 41 -22.94 5.26 1.08
CA GLN A 41 -24.06 4.32 0.88
C GLN A 41 -23.98 3.13 1.85
N ALA A 42 -22.75 2.64 2.11
CA ALA A 42 -22.50 1.57 3.06
C ALA A 42 -22.50 2.03 4.53
N LYS A 43 -22.74 3.34 4.81
CA LYS A 43 -22.71 3.94 6.15
C LYS A 43 -21.40 3.71 6.90
N LEU A 44 -20.29 3.77 6.17
CA LEU A 44 -18.94 3.67 6.73
C LEU A 44 -18.43 5.07 7.07
N ASP A 45 -17.75 5.18 8.21
CA ASP A 45 -17.15 6.42 8.70
C ASP A 45 -15.63 6.50 8.45
N SER A 46 -15.05 5.39 7.99
CA SER A 46 -13.61 5.28 7.72
C SER A 46 -13.31 4.30 6.59
N PHE A 47 -12.19 4.54 5.88
CA PHE A 47 -11.68 3.63 4.86
C PHE A 47 -10.17 3.74 4.70
N TYR A 48 -9.56 2.66 4.19
CA TYR A 48 -8.18 2.63 3.75
C TYR A 48 -8.13 2.91 2.24
N LEU A 49 -7.23 3.80 1.83
CA LEU A 49 -6.87 4.02 0.43
C LEU A 49 -5.41 3.64 0.25
N VAL A 50 -5.14 2.67 -0.63
CA VAL A 50 -3.79 2.18 -0.91
C VAL A 50 -3.50 2.34 -2.39
N ASP A 51 -2.79 3.41 -2.75
CA ASP A 51 -2.39 3.68 -4.12
C ASP A 51 -0.90 3.45 -4.38
N ASP A 52 -0.56 3.30 -5.65
CA ASP A 52 0.83 3.09 -6.09
C ASP A 52 1.58 4.42 -6.27
N SER A 53 0.94 5.56 -5.99
CA SER A 53 1.53 6.90 -6.03
C SER A 53 0.89 7.83 -5.01
N MET A 54 1.54 8.96 -4.74
CA MET A 54 1.02 9.99 -3.84
C MET A 54 0.03 10.95 -4.53
N THR A 55 -0.24 10.79 -5.83
CA THR A 55 -0.96 11.76 -6.65
C THR A 55 -2.39 12.01 -6.17
N GLY A 56 -3.13 10.95 -5.81
CA GLY A 56 -4.53 11.05 -5.37
C GLY A 56 -4.72 11.45 -3.90
N PHE A 57 -3.63 11.55 -3.12
CA PHE A 57 -3.75 11.75 -1.67
C PHE A 57 -4.52 13.01 -1.29
N MET A 58 -4.19 14.15 -1.89
CA MET A 58 -4.81 15.43 -1.50
C MET A 58 -6.30 15.48 -1.85
N GLU A 59 -6.68 14.94 -3.00
CA GLU A 59 -8.09 14.82 -3.39
C GLU A 59 -8.85 13.91 -2.41
N ALA A 60 -8.30 12.73 -2.13
CA ALA A 60 -8.88 11.81 -1.14
C ALA A 60 -9.03 12.46 0.23
N TYR A 61 -8.00 13.18 0.69
CA TYR A 61 -8.01 13.85 1.99
C TYR A 61 -9.08 14.93 2.10
N HIS A 62 -9.19 15.80 1.09
CA HIS A 62 -10.17 16.88 1.07
C HIS A 62 -11.59 16.33 1.01
N ASN A 63 -11.86 15.41 0.08
CA ASN A 63 -13.21 14.87 -0.13
C ASN A 63 -13.67 13.97 1.02
N ALA A 64 -12.76 13.16 1.60
CA ALA A 64 -13.08 12.40 2.81
C ALA A 64 -13.39 13.30 4.01
N LYS A 65 -12.61 14.38 4.21
CA LYS A 65 -12.83 15.36 5.28
C LYS A 65 -14.16 16.08 5.12
N GLU A 66 -14.51 16.49 3.91
CA GLU A 66 -15.80 17.14 3.60
C GLU A 66 -16.97 16.18 3.87
N ALA A 67 -16.82 14.90 3.51
CA ALA A 67 -17.79 13.85 3.80
C ALA A 67 -17.78 13.39 5.27
N LYS A 68 -16.94 13.97 6.14
CA LYS A 68 -16.73 13.59 7.55
C LYS A 68 -16.30 12.13 7.74
N MET A 69 -15.55 11.60 6.80
CA MET A 69 -14.97 10.26 6.84
C MET A 69 -13.51 10.31 7.23
N GLN A 70 -13.03 9.26 7.93
CA GLN A 70 -11.63 9.12 8.28
C GLN A 70 -10.88 8.38 7.18
N LEU A 71 -10.00 9.09 6.47
CA LEU A 71 -9.07 8.49 5.51
C LEU A 71 -7.85 7.91 6.22
N ARG A 72 -7.48 6.68 5.87
CA ARG A 72 -6.21 6.03 6.20
C ARG A 72 -5.46 5.76 4.90
N PHE A 73 -4.48 6.63 4.60
CA PHE A 73 -3.75 6.55 3.34
C PHE A 73 -2.49 5.68 3.45
N GLY A 74 -2.30 4.80 2.46
CA GLY A 74 -1.14 3.95 2.29
C GLY A 74 -0.54 4.07 0.89
N LEU A 75 0.78 4.17 0.82
CA LEU A 75 1.55 4.14 -0.42
C LEU A 75 2.09 2.72 -0.63
N ARG A 76 1.75 2.09 -1.75
CA ARG A 76 2.25 0.77 -2.13
C ARG A 76 3.48 0.93 -3.02
N LEU A 77 4.63 0.48 -2.56
CA LEU A 77 5.91 0.57 -3.26
C LEU A 77 6.55 -0.79 -3.52
N SER A 78 7.48 -0.83 -4.48
CA SER A 78 8.44 -1.90 -4.58
C SER A 78 9.55 -1.69 -3.56
N ILE A 79 9.88 -2.74 -2.80
CA ILE A 79 11.06 -2.78 -1.96
C ILE A 79 12.04 -3.79 -2.53
N CYS A 80 13.30 -3.37 -2.65
CA CYS A 80 14.40 -4.16 -3.22
C CYS A 80 15.55 -4.28 -2.21
N GLU A 81 16.53 -5.10 -2.52
CA GLU A 81 17.71 -5.28 -1.70
C GLU A 81 18.64 -4.06 -1.72
N ASP A 82 18.92 -3.53 -2.92
CA ASP A 82 19.74 -2.33 -3.14
C ASP A 82 19.19 -1.56 -4.36
N ILE A 83 18.89 -0.27 -4.16
CA ILE A 83 18.39 0.62 -5.23
C ILE A 83 19.41 0.86 -6.36
N ASN A 84 20.69 0.66 -6.08
CA ASN A 84 21.75 0.83 -7.09
C ASN A 84 21.85 -0.38 -8.03
N PHE A 85 21.33 -1.52 -7.63
CA PHE A 85 21.34 -2.72 -8.46
C PHE A 85 20.18 -2.66 -9.47
N LYS A 86 20.52 -2.34 -10.73
CA LYS A 86 19.57 -2.06 -11.82
C LYS A 86 19.78 -3.01 -12.99
N ASP A 87 19.51 -4.29 -12.79
CA ASP A 87 19.52 -5.29 -13.84
C ASP A 87 18.30 -6.22 -13.78
N LYS A 88 18.12 -7.08 -14.80
CA LYS A 88 16.95 -7.97 -14.91
C LYS A 88 16.84 -8.98 -13.76
N SER A 89 17.93 -9.31 -13.09
CA SER A 89 17.91 -10.24 -11.95
C SER A 89 17.37 -9.59 -10.68
N SER A 90 17.34 -8.25 -10.61
CA SER A 90 16.78 -7.52 -9.47
C SER A 90 15.30 -7.78 -9.27
N ASP A 91 14.54 -8.06 -10.33
CA ASP A 91 13.09 -8.35 -10.24
C ASP A 91 12.76 -9.54 -9.33
N TYR A 92 13.65 -10.52 -9.25
CA TYR A 92 13.47 -11.68 -8.36
C TYR A 92 13.65 -11.32 -6.88
N LEU A 93 14.37 -10.24 -6.60
CA LEU A 93 14.67 -9.76 -5.24
C LEU A 93 13.80 -8.57 -4.82
N GLU A 94 12.78 -8.25 -5.62
CA GLU A 94 11.82 -7.21 -5.30
C GLU A 94 10.51 -7.79 -4.77
N SER A 95 9.93 -7.12 -3.79
CA SER A 95 8.59 -7.40 -3.30
C SER A 95 7.81 -6.11 -3.10
N LYS A 96 6.52 -6.21 -2.81
CA LYS A 96 5.70 -5.05 -2.47
C LYS A 96 5.61 -4.87 -0.97
N CYS A 97 5.60 -3.61 -0.55
CA CYS A 97 5.22 -3.18 0.79
C CYS A 97 4.17 -2.08 0.70
N ILE A 98 3.47 -1.84 1.79
CA ILE A 98 2.53 -0.72 1.94
C ILE A 98 2.98 0.10 3.15
N LEU A 99 3.11 1.40 2.95
CA LEU A 99 3.51 2.35 4.00
C LEU A 99 2.31 3.25 4.32
N PHE A 100 1.69 3.07 5.48
CA PHE A 100 0.59 3.92 5.93
C PHE A 100 1.12 5.10 6.72
N CYS A 101 0.60 6.31 6.44
CA CYS A 101 0.84 7.47 7.30
C CYS A 101 -0.17 7.52 8.46
N LYS A 102 0.33 7.78 9.66
CA LYS A 102 -0.48 7.90 10.88
C LYS A 102 -0.88 9.36 11.17
N ASN A 103 -0.08 10.30 10.68
CA ASN A 103 -0.23 11.72 10.95
C ASN A 103 0.43 12.57 9.85
N LYS A 104 0.46 13.89 10.03
CA LYS A 104 1.06 14.84 9.07
C LYS A 104 2.55 14.58 8.86
N ALA A 105 3.32 14.31 9.91
CA ALA A 105 4.75 14.02 9.77
C ALA A 105 4.96 12.73 8.96
N GLY A 106 4.11 11.72 9.16
CA GLY A 106 4.10 10.51 8.33
C GLY A 106 3.84 10.79 6.85
N TYR A 107 2.93 11.71 6.54
CA TYR A 107 2.70 12.14 5.16
C TYR A 107 3.95 12.82 4.55
N GLU A 108 4.60 13.72 5.28
CA GLU A 108 5.84 14.38 4.84
C GLU A 108 6.94 13.34 4.58
N ARG A 109 7.09 12.34 5.46
CA ARG A 109 8.01 11.22 5.26
C ARG A 109 7.66 10.36 4.04
N LEU A 110 6.37 10.13 3.76
CA LEU A 110 5.95 9.41 2.54
C LEU A 110 6.32 10.18 1.27
N LEU A 111 6.27 11.51 1.28
CA LEU A 111 6.74 12.32 0.15
C LEU A 111 8.24 12.13 -0.09
N ASP A 112 9.07 12.14 0.96
CA ASP A 112 10.52 11.91 0.85
C ASP A 112 10.83 10.49 0.36
N ILE A 113 10.13 9.48 0.89
CA ILE A 113 10.25 8.08 0.47
C ILE A 113 9.85 7.94 -1.00
N SER A 114 8.71 8.51 -1.40
CA SER A 114 8.21 8.46 -2.78
C SER A 114 9.16 9.18 -3.75
N SER A 115 9.70 10.33 -3.35
CA SER A 115 10.71 11.06 -4.12
C SER A 115 11.97 10.23 -4.32
N THR A 116 12.53 9.68 -3.25
CA THR A 116 13.72 8.82 -3.31
C THR A 116 13.49 7.60 -4.19
N ALA A 117 12.32 6.94 -4.05
CA ALA A 117 11.97 5.79 -4.86
C ALA A 117 11.86 6.13 -6.36
N SER A 118 11.35 7.34 -6.67
CA SER A 118 11.12 7.78 -8.05
C SER A 118 12.36 8.39 -8.73
N THR A 119 13.34 8.84 -7.96
CA THR A 119 14.58 9.45 -8.49
C THR A 119 15.76 8.48 -8.40
N GLU A 120 16.21 8.16 -7.20
CA GLU A 120 17.38 7.32 -6.98
C GLU A 120 17.09 5.83 -7.26
N GLY A 121 15.94 5.35 -6.78
CA GLY A 121 15.55 3.94 -6.84
C GLY A 121 14.87 3.51 -8.14
N PHE A 122 14.55 4.43 -9.05
CA PHE A 122 13.81 4.11 -10.27
C PHE A 122 14.53 3.11 -11.18
N TYR A 123 13.87 1.99 -11.43
CA TYR A 123 14.23 1.02 -12.46
C TYR A 123 12.97 0.33 -12.94
N TYR A 124 12.44 0.74 -14.11
CA TYR A 124 11.10 0.46 -14.65
C TYR A 124 9.94 0.91 -13.74
N VAL A 125 10.07 0.77 -12.42
CA VAL A 125 9.11 1.23 -11.41
C VAL A 125 9.83 1.94 -10.28
N PRO A 126 9.17 2.81 -9.50
CA PRO A 126 9.73 3.37 -8.28
C PRO A 126 10.01 2.26 -7.26
N ARG A 127 11.24 2.23 -6.72
CA ARG A 127 11.73 1.24 -5.76
C ARG A 127 12.44 1.92 -4.59
N ILE A 128 12.39 1.30 -3.43
CA ILE A 128 13.19 1.70 -2.28
C ILE A 128 13.88 0.47 -1.68
N ASP A 129 15.07 0.62 -1.09
CA ASP A 129 15.70 -0.41 -0.28
C ASP A 129 15.48 -0.13 1.22
N TYR A 130 15.72 -1.13 2.05
CA TYR A 130 15.57 -0.98 3.50
C TYR A 130 16.51 0.07 4.08
N LYS A 131 17.73 0.20 3.56
CA LYS A 131 18.73 1.18 3.99
C LYS A 131 18.22 2.62 3.80
N SER A 132 17.60 2.90 2.65
CA SER A 132 17.03 4.22 2.35
C SER A 132 15.72 4.44 3.12
N LEU A 133 14.88 3.40 3.23
CA LEU A 133 13.64 3.45 4.01
C LEU A 133 13.93 3.80 5.48
N HIS A 134 14.91 3.17 6.09
CA HIS A 134 15.28 3.41 7.50
C HIS A 134 15.76 4.84 7.79
N LYS A 135 16.20 5.61 6.79
CA LYS A 135 16.57 7.03 6.97
C LYS A 135 15.34 7.90 7.27
N PHE A 136 14.19 7.54 6.70
CA PHE A 136 12.95 8.29 6.82
C PHE A 136 11.99 7.69 7.85
N TRP A 137 12.32 6.52 8.42
CA TRP A 137 11.40 5.75 9.24
C TRP A 137 11.25 6.31 10.66
N ASP A 138 10.00 6.37 11.11
CA ASP A 138 9.63 6.55 12.51
C ASP A 138 8.30 5.82 12.77
N ASP A 139 8.30 4.87 13.69
CA ASP A 139 7.12 4.09 14.06
C ASP A 139 5.96 4.92 14.62
N LYS A 140 6.22 6.15 15.11
CA LYS A 140 5.16 7.05 15.57
C LYS A 140 4.36 7.64 14.40
N ASP A 141 5.02 7.81 13.25
CA ASP A 141 4.50 8.51 12.08
C ASP A 141 4.03 7.56 10.98
N LEU A 142 4.69 6.41 10.85
CA LEU A 142 4.46 5.44 9.79
C LEU A 142 4.08 4.06 10.34
N LEU A 143 3.40 3.27 9.50
CA LEU A 143 3.14 1.85 9.71
C LEU A 143 3.58 1.09 8.47
N TYR A 144 4.44 0.08 8.64
CA TYR A 144 4.83 -0.83 7.58
C TYR A 144 3.87 -2.01 7.52
N ALA A 145 3.27 -2.24 6.36
CA ALA A 145 2.41 -3.39 6.13
C ALA A 145 2.96 -4.27 5.01
N VAL A 146 2.97 -5.56 5.26
CA VAL A 146 3.31 -6.61 4.30
C VAL A 146 2.01 -7.02 3.64
N PRO A 147 1.81 -6.77 2.32
CA PRO A 147 0.60 -7.18 1.62
C PRO A 147 0.52 -8.71 1.53
N PHE A 148 -0.68 -9.25 1.37
CA PHE A 148 -0.89 -10.69 1.22
C PHE A 148 -0.26 -11.20 -0.08
N TYR A 149 -0.61 -10.56 -1.22
CA TYR A 149 0.00 -10.84 -2.52
C TYR A 149 1.18 -9.90 -2.81
N ASP A 150 2.09 -10.35 -3.66
CA ASP A 150 3.32 -9.66 -4.09
C ASP A 150 4.29 -9.31 -2.95
N SER A 151 4.03 -9.81 -1.73
CA SER A 151 4.97 -9.72 -0.62
C SER A 151 6.18 -10.64 -0.82
N PHE A 152 7.20 -10.44 0.02
CA PHE A 152 8.35 -11.35 0.04
C PHE A 152 7.93 -12.81 0.36
N ILE A 153 6.93 -13.02 1.24
CA ILE A 153 6.41 -14.36 1.56
C ILE A 153 5.80 -15.00 0.32
N HIS A 154 4.93 -14.26 -0.39
CA HIS A 154 4.32 -14.73 -1.62
C HIS A 154 5.36 -15.06 -2.70
N LYS A 155 6.34 -14.17 -2.92
CA LYS A 155 7.40 -14.39 -3.92
C LYS A 155 8.32 -15.55 -3.56
N ASN A 156 8.73 -15.65 -2.30
CA ASN A 156 9.57 -16.77 -1.84
C ASN A 156 8.86 -18.11 -2.01
N LYS A 157 7.55 -18.15 -1.72
CA LYS A 157 6.76 -19.38 -1.83
C LYS A 157 6.47 -19.81 -3.26
N PHE A 158 6.00 -18.90 -4.10
CA PHE A 158 5.47 -19.23 -5.42
C PHE A 158 6.41 -18.89 -6.58
N ARG A 159 7.45 -18.09 -6.36
CA ARG A 159 8.40 -17.68 -7.39
C ARG A 159 9.84 -18.11 -7.11
N MET A 160 10.04 -18.92 -6.07
CA MET A 160 11.37 -19.39 -5.64
C MET A 160 12.38 -18.25 -5.42
N SER A 161 11.87 -17.06 -5.03
CA SER A 161 12.73 -15.97 -4.62
C SER A 161 13.35 -16.27 -3.25
N ASN A 162 14.44 -15.58 -2.92
CA ASN A 162 15.08 -15.67 -1.62
C ASN A 162 15.21 -14.27 -0.99
N ILE A 163 14.07 -13.59 -0.86
CA ILE A 163 14.01 -12.24 -0.32
C ILE A 163 14.04 -12.31 1.20
N ILE A 164 15.02 -11.65 1.80
CA ILE A 164 15.17 -11.55 3.25
C ILE A 164 14.88 -10.08 3.65
N PRO A 165 13.76 -9.80 4.32
CA PRO A 165 13.44 -8.44 4.74
C PRO A 165 14.30 -8.00 5.92
N ASP A 166 14.70 -6.72 5.94
CA ASP A 166 15.34 -6.10 7.11
C ASP A 166 14.29 -5.33 7.95
N PHE A 167 13.73 -6.00 8.94
CA PHE A 167 12.78 -5.42 9.87
C PHE A 167 13.42 -4.88 11.16
N SER A 168 14.75 -4.69 11.20
CA SER A 168 15.48 -4.30 12.42
C SER A 168 14.98 -2.99 13.05
N ARG A 169 14.37 -2.10 12.26
CA ARG A 169 13.79 -0.82 12.70
C ARG A 169 12.29 -0.70 12.41
N LEU A 170 11.65 -1.77 12.02
CA LEU A 170 10.27 -1.79 11.58
C LEU A 170 9.44 -2.73 12.45
N ASN A 171 8.22 -2.33 12.76
CA ASN A 171 7.23 -3.19 13.39
C ASN A 171 6.17 -3.57 12.33
N PRO A 172 6.42 -4.59 11.50
CA PRO A 172 5.55 -4.90 10.38
C PRO A 172 4.21 -5.48 10.84
N VAL A 173 3.13 -5.08 10.16
CA VAL A 173 1.85 -5.77 10.21
C VAL A 173 1.67 -6.58 8.93
N PHE A 174 1.02 -7.72 9.01
CA PHE A 174 0.79 -8.61 7.88
C PHE A 174 -0.69 -8.57 7.51
N LEU A 175 -0.97 -8.28 6.25
CA LEU A 175 -2.34 -8.27 5.74
C LEU A 175 -2.71 -9.69 5.31
N LEU A 176 -3.92 -10.09 5.67
CA LEU A 176 -4.54 -11.33 5.21
C LEU A 176 -5.73 -10.97 4.32
N GLU A 177 -5.82 -11.62 3.19
CA GLU A 177 -6.92 -11.49 2.25
C GLU A 177 -7.68 -12.82 2.13
N SER A 178 -8.95 -12.74 1.81
CA SER A 178 -9.79 -13.91 1.50
C SER A 178 -10.54 -13.59 0.21
N ASN A 179 -9.96 -14.03 -0.91
CA ASN A 179 -10.49 -13.81 -2.25
C ASN A 179 -11.07 -15.10 -2.86
N ASP A 180 -11.20 -16.16 -2.04
CA ASP A 180 -11.66 -17.48 -2.43
C ASP A 180 -10.84 -18.10 -3.59
N LEU A 181 -9.56 -17.73 -3.67
CA LEU A 181 -8.63 -18.29 -4.64
C LEU A 181 -8.00 -19.58 -4.11
N PRO A 182 -7.70 -20.56 -4.96
CA PRO A 182 -7.17 -21.87 -4.55
C PRO A 182 -5.87 -21.80 -3.75
N PHE A 183 -5.11 -20.73 -3.89
CA PHE A 183 -3.82 -20.56 -3.21
C PHE A 183 -3.88 -19.74 -1.92
N ASP A 184 -5.05 -19.14 -1.59
CA ASP A 184 -5.20 -18.28 -0.43
C ASP A 184 -4.86 -19.01 0.86
N ASP A 185 -5.36 -20.23 1.05
CA ASP A 185 -5.10 -21.01 2.27
C ASP A 185 -3.63 -21.37 2.42
N CYS A 186 -3.00 -21.80 1.32
CA CYS A 186 -1.57 -22.10 1.33
C CYS A 186 -0.72 -20.85 1.70
N LEU A 187 -1.04 -19.71 1.14
CA LEU A 187 -0.32 -18.46 1.46
C LEU A 187 -0.60 -18.01 2.89
N ARG A 188 -1.84 -18.11 3.35
CA ARG A 188 -2.26 -17.77 4.72
C ARG A 188 -1.47 -18.57 5.77
N GLU A 189 -1.31 -19.88 5.57
CA GLU A 189 -0.51 -20.71 6.47
C GLU A 189 0.94 -20.22 6.57
N HIS A 190 1.55 -19.82 5.43
CA HIS A 190 2.92 -19.29 5.43
C HIS A 190 3.02 -17.93 6.14
N VAL A 191 2.06 -17.02 5.91
CA VAL A 191 2.03 -15.73 6.62
C VAL A 191 1.88 -15.95 8.12
N LEU A 192 0.95 -16.79 8.55
CA LEU A 192 0.74 -17.10 9.98
C LEU A 192 1.94 -17.82 10.62
N SER A 193 2.63 -18.65 9.86
CA SER A 193 3.86 -19.31 10.34
C SER A 193 5.01 -18.32 10.51
N TYR A 194 5.10 -17.32 9.65
CA TYR A 194 6.12 -16.27 9.74
C TYR A 194 5.87 -15.33 10.93
N CYS A 195 4.61 -15.11 11.32
CA CYS A 195 4.24 -14.25 12.45
C CYS A 195 4.41 -14.90 13.84
N LYS A 196 4.72 -16.21 13.92
CA LYS A 196 4.98 -16.94 15.17
C LYS A 196 6.43 -16.82 15.60
#